data_d70980f97662ffe0dc03cd35ca08c12c
#
_entry.id   d70980f97662ffe0dc03cd35ca08c12c
#
_cell.length_a   1.000
_cell.length_b   1.000
_cell.length_c   1.000
_cell.angle_alpha   90.00
_cell.angle_beta   90.00
_cell.angle_gamma   90.00
#
_symmetry.space_group_name_H-M   'P 1'
#
loop_
_entity.id
_entity.type
_entity.pdbx_description
1 polymer ?
#
loop_
_entity_poly.entity_id
_entity_poly.type
_entity_poly.pdbx_seq_one_letter_code
_entity_poly.pdbx_strand_id
1 'polypeptide(L)'
;GLMVTDCLRNYVMEYHVDGFILNPYNVPMDIILKDPILTGVRILKHAEEYQNVMRRFLKGDEGVVTDVMYQTRKRWDLEGIYNCITTHTGFTLKDLVSYDGKHNEANGENNQDGPDYNYSWNCGAEGLTRKKAVLELRKNQMRNALFLLLLSQGVPCILAGDEFANSQKGNNNVYCQDNPIGWLNWRNLLKEQEMYQF
;
A
#
# COMPACT_ATOMS: atom_id res chain seq x y z
N GLY A 1 5.01 11.50 -24.94
CA GLY A 1 4.35 12.55 -24.13
C GLY A 1 2.84 12.54 -24.28
N LEU A 2 2.35 12.68 -25.51
CA LEU A 2 0.90 12.80 -25.82
C LEU A 2 0.08 11.59 -25.33
N MET A 3 0.54 10.36 -25.55
CA MET A 3 -0.18 9.14 -25.14
C MET A 3 -0.47 9.11 -23.64
N VAL A 4 0.48 9.51 -22.79
CA VAL A 4 0.27 9.55 -21.33
C VAL A 4 -0.76 10.61 -20.99
N THR A 5 -0.65 11.81 -21.56
CA THR A 5 -1.60 12.92 -21.32
C THR A 5 -3.01 12.53 -21.76
N ASP A 6 -3.16 11.89 -22.92
CA ASP A 6 -4.46 11.44 -23.42
C ASP A 6 -5.05 10.32 -22.54
N CYS A 7 -4.23 9.42 -22.02
CA CYS A 7 -4.64 8.41 -21.05
C CYS A 7 -5.18 9.07 -19.76
N LEU A 8 -4.46 10.02 -19.18
CA LEU A 8 -4.89 10.74 -17.98
C LEU A 8 -6.19 11.51 -18.22
N ARG A 9 -6.33 12.20 -19.36
CA ARG A 9 -7.58 12.89 -19.77
C ARG A 9 -8.76 11.92 -19.82
N ASN A 10 -8.54 10.73 -20.42
CA ASN A 10 -9.58 9.70 -20.50
C ASN A 10 -10.05 9.26 -19.11
N TYR A 11 -9.13 9.02 -18.17
CA TYR A 11 -9.49 8.68 -16.79
C TYR A 11 -10.29 9.78 -16.09
N VAL A 12 -9.96 11.04 -16.32
CA VAL A 12 -10.72 12.17 -15.76
C VAL A 12 -12.10 12.29 -16.39
N MET A 13 -12.19 12.21 -17.71
CA MET A 13 -13.45 12.44 -18.44
C MET A 13 -14.43 11.25 -18.30
N GLU A 14 -13.94 10.02 -18.39
CA GLU A 14 -14.79 8.82 -18.41
C GLU A 14 -15.02 8.23 -17.01
N TYR A 15 -14.01 8.30 -16.13
CA TYR A 15 -14.05 7.66 -14.81
C TYR A 15 -14.12 8.67 -13.66
N HIS A 16 -14.09 9.98 -13.95
CA HIS A 16 -14.19 11.06 -12.94
C HIS A 16 -13.14 10.93 -11.83
N VAL A 17 -11.91 10.58 -12.20
CA VAL A 17 -10.78 10.45 -11.27
C VAL A 17 -10.34 11.83 -10.80
N ASP A 18 -10.20 12.02 -9.48
CA ASP A 18 -9.85 13.30 -8.85
C ASP A 18 -8.34 13.54 -8.71
N GLY A 19 -7.52 12.49 -8.91
CA GLY A 19 -6.07 12.61 -8.76
C GLY A 19 -5.29 11.42 -9.29
N PHE A 20 -3.98 11.63 -9.43
CA PHE A 20 -3.05 10.61 -9.90
C PHE A 20 -1.81 10.56 -9.03
N ILE A 21 -1.27 9.37 -8.87
CA ILE A 21 0.07 9.13 -8.37
C ILE A 21 0.97 8.93 -9.58
N LEU A 22 1.85 9.89 -9.84
CA LEU A 22 2.72 9.88 -11.00
C LEU A 22 4.19 9.91 -10.59
N ASN A 23 5.01 9.13 -11.28
CA ASN A 23 6.47 9.25 -11.17
C ASN A 23 6.93 10.38 -12.10
N PRO A 24 7.44 11.51 -11.57
CA PRO A 24 7.79 12.67 -12.38
C PRO A 24 8.94 12.42 -13.36
N TYR A 25 9.73 11.37 -13.15
CA TYR A 25 10.82 10.99 -14.07
C TYR A 25 10.32 10.25 -15.31
N ASN A 26 9.12 9.66 -15.26
CA ASN A 26 8.58 8.81 -16.33
C ASN A 26 7.47 9.49 -17.15
N VAL A 27 7.03 10.69 -16.73
CA VAL A 27 5.90 11.39 -17.37
C VAL A 27 6.25 12.85 -17.67
N PRO A 28 5.68 13.46 -18.73
CA PRO A 28 5.93 14.84 -19.10
C PRO A 28 5.15 15.81 -18.19
N MET A 29 5.63 16.03 -16.96
CA MET A 29 4.95 16.83 -15.95
C MET A 29 4.64 18.27 -16.40
N ASP A 30 5.52 18.87 -17.18
CA ASP A 30 5.35 20.22 -17.73
C ASP A 30 4.15 20.33 -18.69
N ILE A 31 3.87 19.27 -19.43
CA ILE A 31 2.69 19.17 -20.30
C ILE A 31 1.44 18.90 -19.46
N ILE A 32 1.50 17.96 -18.53
CA ILE A 32 0.37 17.54 -17.68
C ILE A 32 -0.14 18.71 -16.84
N LEU A 33 0.75 19.45 -16.20
CA LEU A 33 0.39 20.59 -15.33
C LEU A 33 -0.22 21.79 -16.09
N LYS A 34 0.01 21.89 -17.39
CA LYS A 34 -0.55 22.94 -18.25
C LYS A 34 -1.80 22.51 -19.02
N ASP A 35 -2.19 21.25 -18.88
CA ASP A 35 -3.32 20.71 -19.62
C ASP A 35 -4.64 21.22 -19.06
N PRO A 36 -5.55 21.78 -19.87
CA PRO A 36 -6.81 22.35 -19.39
C PRO A 36 -7.73 21.36 -18.66
N ILE A 37 -7.72 20.07 -19.05
CA ILE A 37 -8.54 19.03 -18.44
C ILE A 37 -7.91 18.57 -17.12
N LEU A 38 -6.57 18.56 -17.03
CA LEU A 38 -5.84 18.07 -15.87
C LEU A 38 -5.51 19.17 -14.84
N THR A 39 -5.76 20.44 -15.12
CA THR A 39 -5.42 21.58 -14.23
C THR A 39 -6.07 21.49 -12.84
N GLY A 40 -7.26 20.90 -12.74
CA GLY A 40 -7.98 20.72 -11.46
C GLY A 40 -7.70 19.41 -10.76
N VAL A 41 -6.85 18.55 -11.34
CA VAL A 41 -6.60 17.19 -10.86
C VAL A 41 -5.40 17.16 -9.91
N ARG A 42 -5.54 16.46 -8.80
CA ARG A 42 -4.46 16.35 -7.81
C ARG A 42 -3.36 15.42 -8.29
N ILE A 43 -2.12 15.88 -8.24
CA ILE A 43 -0.94 15.04 -8.44
C ILE A 43 -0.32 14.76 -7.08
N LEU A 44 -0.33 13.49 -6.67
CA LEU A 44 0.03 13.07 -5.33
C LEU A 44 1.39 12.36 -5.32
N LYS A 45 2.14 12.57 -4.23
CA LYS A 45 3.42 11.92 -3.93
C LYS A 45 3.32 11.05 -2.69
N HIS A 46 4.09 9.98 -2.64
CA HIS A 46 4.14 9.07 -1.51
C HIS A 46 4.82 9.70 -0.28
N ALA A 47 4.21 9.56 0.89
CA ALA A 47 4.80 9.89 2.19
C ALA A 47 5.59 8.69 2.74
N GLU A 48 6.81 8.45 2.24
CA GLU A 48 7.63 7.30 2.62
C GLU A 48 7.94 7.27 4.13
N GLU A 49 8.22 8.43 4.72
CA GLU A 49 8.49 8.55 6.15
C GLU A 49 7.27 8.11 6.99
N TYR A 50 6.06 8.51 6.60
CA TYR A 50 4.82 8.07 7.24
C TYR A 50 4.71 6.54 7.22
N GLN A 51 4.89 5.92 6.05
CA GLN A 51 4.81 4.48 5.88
C GLN A 51 5.78 3.74 6.81
N ASN A 52 7.04 4.16 6.83
CA ASN A 52 8.08 3.52 7.62
C ASN A 52 7.81 3.64 9.13
N VAL A 53 7.42 4.82 9.60
CA VAL A 53 7.09 5.05 11.01
C VAL A 53 5.90 4.21 11.45
N MET A 54 4.81 4.18 10.66
CA MET A 54 3.62 3.41 11.01
C MET A 54 3.87 1.90 11.03
N ARG A 55 4.64 1.37 10.07
CA ARG A 55 5.02 -0.05 10.04
C ARG A 55 5.89 -0.44 11.23
N ARG A 56 6.87 0.37 11.59
CA ARG A 56 7.73 0.15 12.77
C ARG A 56 6.92 0.16 14.06
N PHE A 57 5.95 1.06 14.18
CA PHE A 57 5.05 1.10 15.33
C PHE A 57 4.16 -0.16 15.41
N LEU A 58 3.56 -0.57 14.30
CA LEU A 58 2.75 -1.80 14.22
C LEU A 58 3.55 -3.06 14.54
N LYS A 59 4.81 -3.09 14.14
CA LYS A 59 5.75 -4.17 14.46
C LYS A 59 6.11 -4.21 15.95
N GLY A 60 6.04 -3.06 16.66
CA GLY A 60 6.37 -2.92 18.07
C GLY A 60 7.79 -2.43 18.34
N ASP A 61 8.42 -1.74 17.38
CA ASP A 61 9.74 -1.14 17.59
C ASP A 61 9.67 -0.09 18.70
N GLU A 62 10.69 -0.06 19.55
CA GLU A 62 10.80 0.90 20.65
C GLU A 62 11.10 2.33 20.15
N GLY A 63 10.69 3.34 20.92
CA GLY A 63 11.06 4.74 20.70
C GLY A 63 10.32 5.46 19.55
N VAL A 64 9.38 4.80 18.84
CA VAL A 64 8.69 5.37 17.66
C VAL A 64 7.43 6.18 17.98
N VAL A 65 6.96 6.21 19.23
CA VAL A 65 5.67 6.83 19.60
C VAL A 65 5.63 8.32 19.26
N THR A 66 6.72 9.05 19.53
CA THR A 66 6.81 10.49 19.20
C THR A 66 6.68 10.73 17.70
N ASP A 67 7.34 9.89 16.90
CA ASP A 67 7.28 9.98 15.43
C ASP A 67 5.87 9.67 14.91
N VAL A 68 5.20 8.67 15.48
CA VAL A 68 3.79 8.37 15.16
C VAL A 68 2.90 9.56 15.47
N MET A 69 3.04 10.16 16.66
CA MET A 69 2.26 11.36 17.04
C MET A 69 2.51 12.53 16.10
N TYR A 70 3.73 12.70 15.62
CA TYR A 70 4.08 13.73 14.64
C TYR A 70 3.44 13.42 13.29
N GLN A 71 3.65 12.21 12.76
CA GLN A 71 3.17 11.80 11.43
C GLN A 71 1.64 11.79 11.33
N THR A 72 0.92 11.38 12.38
CA THR A 72 -0.55 11.38 12.40
C THR A 72 -1.16 12.78 12.34
N ARG A 73 -0.44 13.79 12.81
CA ARG A 73 -0.92 15.19 12.85
C ARG A 73 -0.40 16.04 11.69
N LYS A 74 0.59 15.56 10.96
CA LYS A 74 1.22 16.28 9.85
C LYS A 74 0.22 16.43 8.70
N ARG A 75 0.03 17.67 8.24
CA ARG A 75 -0.88 17.98 7.14
C ARG A 75 -0.15 17.91 5.81
N TRP A 76 -0.29 16.78 5.15
CA TRP A 76 0.31 16.50 3.83
C TRP A 76 -0.59 16.91 2.66
N ASP A 77 -1.87 17.15 2.89
CA ASP A 77 -2.86 17.53 1.89
C ASP A 77 -2.49 18.80 1.12
N LEU A 78 -1.83 19.75 1.78
CA LEU A 78 -1.36 21.00 1.17
C LEU A 78 -0.14 20.80 0.26
N GLU A 79 0.60 19.71 0.42
CA GLU A 79 1.80 19.42 -0.35
C GLU A 79 1.55 18.43 -1.50
N GLY A 80 0.30 17.96 -1.67
CA GLY A 80 -0.04 16.93 -2.63
C GLY A 80 0.60 15.58 -2.30
N ILE A 81 0.63 15.21 -1.01
CA ILE A 81 1.22 13.97 -0.51
C ILE A 81 0.10 13.06 0.01
N TYR A 82 0.22 11.75 -0.21
CA TYR A 82 -0.68 10.76 0.34
C TYR A 82 0.02 9.86 1.37
N ASN A 83 -0.76 9.45 2.37
CA ASN A 83 -0.35 8.46 3.37
C ASN A 83 -0.75 7.05 2.91
N CYS A 84 0.11 6.08 3.15
CA CYS A 84 -0.22 4.67 2.95
C CYS A 84 0.54 3.79 3.95
N ILE A 85 0.02 2.60 4.21
CA ILE A 85 0.74 1.54 4.96
C ILE A 85 1.43 0.59 3.98
N THR A 86 0.79 0.32 2.85
CA THR A 86 1.22 -0.62 1.81
C THR A 86 1.14 0.03 0.45
N THR A 87 1.97 -0.42 -0.47
CA THR A 87 2.03 0.04 -1.86
C THR A 87 2.17 -1.16 -2.78
N HIS A 88 2.05 -0.94 -4.10
CA HIS A 88 2.26 -1.97 -5.12
C HIS A 88 3.71 -2.50 -5.17
N THR A 89 4.65 -1.80 -4.54
CA THR A 89 6.03 -2.25 -4.34
C THR A 89 6.22 -2.59 -2.87
N GLY A 90 6.25 -3.87 -2.54
CA GLY A 90 6.33 -4.34 -1.16
C GLY A 90 5.21 -5.32 -0.81
N PHE A 91 5.08 -5.63 0.47
CA PHE A 91 4.03 -6.52 0.96
C PHE A 91 2.63 -5.89 0.91
N THR A 92 1.61 -6.73 0.63
CA THR A 92 0.22 -6.40 0.93
C THR A 92 0.02 -6.29 2.45
N LEU A 93 -1.09 -5.72 2.90
CA LEU A 93 -1.37 -5.60 4.33
C LEU A 93 -1.44 -6.97 5.03
N LYS A 94 -1.98 -7.98 4.36
CA LYS A 94 -1.99 -9.36 4.86
C LYS A 94 -0.58 -9.93 4.99
N ASP A 95 0.27 -9.71 4.01
CA ASP A 95 1.62 -10.23 4.00
C ASP A 95 2.52 -9.48 4.99
N LEU A 96 2.31 -8.18 5.19
CA LEU A 96 3.01 -7.35 6.17
C LEU A 96 2.91 -7.89 7.61
N VAL A 97 1.78 -8.53 7.95
CA VAL A 97 1.53 -9.14 9.25
C VAL A 97 1.69 -10.66 9.27
N SER A 98 2.19 -11.24 8.16
CA SER A 98 2.30 -12.69 8.00
C SER A 98 3.69 -13.19 7.67
N TYR A 99 4.59 -12.32 7.24
CA TYR A 99 5.93 -12.67 6.82
C TYR A 99 6.97 -11.71 7.41
N ASP A 100 8.05 -12.26 7.94
CA ASP A 100 9.22 -11.48 8.37
C ASP A 100 10.14 -11.18 7.19
N GLY A 101 10.32 -12.15 6.29
CA GLY A 101 11.13 -12.05 5.10
C GLY A 101 10.32 -12.11 3.80
N LYS A 102 10.91 -11.64 2.70
CA LYS A 102 10.33 -11.78 1.37
C LYS A 102 10.45 -13.21 0.85
N HIS A 103 9.48 -13.63 0.05
CA HIS A 103 9.40 -14.93 -0.61
C HIS A 103 9.17 -14.75 -2.12
N ASN A 104 10.20 -14.24 -2.81
CA ASN A 104 10.18 -13.92 -4.23
C ASN A 104 10.75 -15.03 -5.11
N GLU A 105 10.93 -16.26 -4.58
CA GLU A 105 11.53 -17.40 -5.30
C GLU A 105 10.81 -17.68 -6.63
N ALA A 106 9.49 -17.46 -6.67
CA ALA A 106 8.68 -17.65 -7.88
C ALA A 106 9.04 -16.67 -9.02
N ASN A 107 9.77 -15.59 -8.73
CA ASN A 107 10.21 -14.61 -9.73
C ASN A 107 11.44 -15.09 -10.53
N GLY A 108 12.11 -16.15 -10.07
CA GLY A 108 13.28 -16.72 -10.76
C GLY A 108 14.60 -15.95 -10.57
N GLU A 109 14.62 -14.99 -9.62
CA GLU A 109 15.79 -14.14 -9.33
C GLU A 109 16.48 -14.51 -8.00
N ASN A 110 16.34 -15.77 -7.58
CA ASN A 110 16.92 -16.29 -6.34
C ASN A 110 16.57 -15.45 -5.09
N ASN A 111 15.35 -14.88 -5.05
CA ASN A 111 14.86 -14.03 -3.96
C ASN A 111 15.72 -12.76 -3.73
N GLN A 112 16.44 -12.27 -4.76
CA GLN A 112 17.26 -11.08 -4.67
C GLN A 112 16.53 -9.80 -5.08
N ASP A 113 15.43 -9.92 -5.80
CA ASP A 113 14.56 -8.83 -6.24
C ASP A 113 13.65 -8.31 -5.12
N GLY A 114 13.12 -7.11 -5.31
CA GLY A 114 12.26 -6.45 -4.32
C GLY A 114 12.99 -5.95 -3.07
N PRO A 115 12.33 -5.16 -2.22
CA PRO A 115 12.95 -4.60 -1.02
C PRO A 115 13.22 -5.66 0.05
N ASP A 116 14.42 -5.59 0.66
CA ASP A 116 14.79 -6.49 1.78
C ASP A 116 14.13 -6.06 3.10
N TYR A 117 13.97 -4.77 3.32
CA TYR A 117 13.39 -4.21 4.55
C TYR A 117 11.94 -3.82 4.32
N ASN A 118 11.01 -4.58 4.92
CA ASN A 118 9.58 -4.31 4.82
C ASN A 118 8.98 -3.76 6.12
N TYR A 119 9.74 -3.76 7.23
CA TYR A 119 9.23 -3.47 8.57
C TYR A 119 8.01 -4.33 8.91
N SER A 120 8.02 -5.57 8.45
CA SER A 120 6.96 -6.55 8.65
C SER A 120 7.14 -7.35 9.93
N TRP A 121 6.09 -8.03 10.34
CA TRP A 121 6.10 -8.94 11.48
C TRP A 121 5.14 -10.11 11.24
N ASN A 122 5.63 -11.33 11.31
CA ASN A 122 4.84 -12.55 11.05
C ASN A 122 3.82 -12.88 12.17
N CYS A 123 3.77 -12.10 13.25
CA CYS A 123 2.91 -12.31 14.41
C CYS A 123 3.11 -13.68 15.11
N GLY A 124 4.32 -14.26 15.02
CA GLY A 124 4.69 -15.52 15.68
C GLY A 124 4.52 -16.79 14.83
N ALA A 125 4.28 -16.63 13.51
CA ALA A 125 4.33 -17.75 12.57
C ALA A 125 4.57 -17.25 11.15
N GLU A 126 5.59 -17.74 10.47
CA GLU A 126 5.88 -17.35 9.09
C GLU A 126 4.83 -17.93 8.13
N GLY A 127 4.24 -17.06 7.30
CA GLY A 127 3.28 -17.44 6.27
C GLY A 127 1.97 -18.03 6.80
N LEU A 128 1.50 -19.07 6.12
CA LEU A 128 0.23 -19.71 6.46
C LEU A 128 0.29 -20.43 7.80
N THR A 129 -0.74 -20.26 8.63
CA THR A 129 -0.84 -20.92 9.94
C THR A 129 -2.29 -21.28 10.27
N ARG A 130 -2.48 -22.27 11.16
CA ARG A 130 -3.77 -22.64 11.75
C ARG A 130 -3.88 -22.24 13.23
N LYS A 131 -2.87 -21.58 13.78
CA LYS A 131 -2.85 -21.14 15.18
C LYS A 131 -3.84 -19.98 15.35
N LYS A 132 -4.96 -20.21 16.04
CA LYS A 132 -6.03 -19.21 16.22
C LYS A 132 -5.51 -17.90 16.80
N ALA A 133 -4.66 -17.95 17.83
CA ALA A 133 -4.10 -16.73 18.44
C ALA A 133 -3.31 -15.87 17.45
N VAL A 134 -2.52 -16.51 16.56
CA VAL A 134 -1.77 -15.78 15.51
C VAL A 134 -2.72 -15.17 14.48
N LEU A 135 -3.75 -15.91 14.06
CA LEU A 135 -4.74 -15.41 13.10
C LEU A 135 -5.51 -14.19 13.64
N GLU A 136 -5.93 -14.25 14.91
CA GLU A 136 -6.60 -13.12 15.59
C GLU A 136 -5.65 -11.92 15.73
N LEU A 137 -4.40 -12.16 16.12
CA LEU A 137 -3.39 -11.09 16.21
C LEU A 137 -3.17 -10.40 14.85
N ARG A 138 -3.05 -11.18 13.76
CA ARG A 138 -2.92 -10.64 12.39
C ARG A 138 -4.12 -9.79 12.00
N LYS A 139 -5.36 -10.24 12.29
CA LYS A 139 -6.56 -9.46 12.05
C LYS A 139 -6.54 -8.13 12.80
N ASN A 140 -6.17 -8.16 14.08
CA ASN A 140 -6.07 -6.95 14.89
C ASN A 140 -5.00 -5.99 14.35
N GLN A 141 -3.85 -6.49 13.93
CA GLN A 141 -2.79 -5.67 13.34
C GLN A 141 -3.19 -5.04 12.01
N MET A 142 -3.90 -5.75 11.14
CA MET A 142 -4.45 -5.17 9.91
C MET A 142 -5.45 -4.06 10.21
N ARG A 143 -6.35 -4.26 11.19
CA ARG A 143 -7.30 -3.22 11.64
C ARG A 143 -6.57 -2.02 12.24
N ASN A 144 -5.58 -2.24 13.08
CA ASN A 144 -4.75 -1.17 13.65
C ASN A 144 -4.07 -0.34 12.54
N ALA A 145 -3.56 -1.00 11.51
CA ALA A 145 -2.95 -0.32 10.36
C ALA A 145 -3.94 0.58 9.61
N LEU A 146 -5.13 0.07 9.30
CA LEU A 146 -6.18 0.87 8.64
C LEU A 146 -6.71 1.98 9.55
N PHE A 147 -6.87 1.71 10.85
CA PHE A 147 -7.26 2.72 11.83
C PHE A 147 -6.26 3.88 11.87
N LEU A 148 -4.96 3.59 11.98
CA LEU A 148 -3.91 4.61 11.94
C LEU A 148 -3.95 5.41 10.63
N LEU A 149 -4.09 4.72 9.49
CA LEU A 149 -4.14 5.36 8.19
C LEU A 149 -5.33 6.32 8.05
N LEU A 150 -6.53 5.85 8.39
CA LEU A 150 -7.77 6.61 8.18
C LEU A 150 -7.97 7.75 9.18
N LEU A 151 -7.40 7.66 10.38
CA LEU A 151 -7.47 8.73 11.38
C LEU A 151 -6.29 9.71 11.33
N SER A 152 -5.27 9.45 10.52
CA SER A 152 -4.18 10.40 10.30
C SER A 152 -4.64 11.56 9.41
N GLN A 153 -4.05 12.73 9.63
CA GLN A 153 -4.24 13.88 8.74
C GLN A 153 -3.63 13.59 7.37
N GLY A 154 -4.28 14.09 6.30
CA GLY A 154 -3.81 13.94 4.93
C GLY A 154 -4.70 13.03 4.07
N VAL A 155 -4.22 12.65 2.91
CA VAL A 155 -4.95 11.79 1.96
C VAL A 155 -4.61 10.33 2.20
N PRO A 156 -5.54 9.51 2.71
CA PRO A 156 -5.29 8.08 2.88
C PRO A 156 -5.30 7.36 1.53
N CYS A 157 -4.35 6.44 1.34
CA CYS A 157 -4.29 5.56 0.18
C CYS A 157 -4.22 4.11 0.63
N ILE A 158 -5.19 3.29 0.22
CA ILE A 158 -5.27 1.86 0.48
C ILE A 158 -4.84 1.13 -0.79
N LEU A 159 -3.95 0.15 -0.66
CA LEU A 159 -3.61 -0.74 -1.77
C LEU A 159 -4.82 -1.62 -2.10
N ALA A 160 -5.20 -1.68 -3.37
CA ALA A 160 -6.32 -2.51 -3.82
C ALA A 160 -6.14 -3.96 -3.38
N GLY A 161 -7.14 -4.49 -2.68
CA GLY A 161 -7.12 -5.83 -2.09
C GLY A 161 -6.82 -5.87 -0.58
N ASP A 162 -6.24 -4.83 0.00
CA ASP A 162 -5.98 -4.81 1.45
C ASP A 162 -7.28 -4.78 2.26
N GLU A 163 -8.33 -4.19 1.73
CA GLU A 163 -9.67 -4.13 2.30
C GLU A 163 -10.34 -5.51 2.48
N PHE A 164 -9.89 -6.52 1.74
CA PHE A 164 -10.32 -7.91 1.90
C PHE A 164 -9.15 -8.88 2.11
N ALA A 165 -8.07 -8.38 2.71
CA ALA A 165 -6.89 -9.15 3.12
C ALA A 165 -6.30 -10.01 1.98
N ASN A 166 -6.13 -9.42 0.79
CA ASN A 166 -5.45 -10.08 -0.31
C ASN A 166 -3.98 -10.37 0.07
N SER A 167 -3.45 -11.51 -0.39
CA SER A 167 -2.09 -11.94 -0.11
C SER A 167 -1.40 -12.34 -1.40
N GLN A 168 -0.17 -11.90 -1.53
CA GLN A 168 0.78 -12.30 -2.57
C GLN A 168 1.72 -13.41 -2.09
N LYS A 169 1.34 -14.08 -0.99
CA LYS A 169 2.05 -15.22 -0.38
C LYS A 169 3.49 -14.90 0.03
N GLY A 170 3.73 -13.65 0.45
CA GLY A 170 5.06 -13.18 0.85
C GLY A 170 5.93 -12.73 -0.33
N ASN A 171 5.42 -12.74 -1.56
CA ASN A 171 6.09 -12.11 -2.68
C ASN A 171 5.84 -10.60 -2.63
N ASN A 172 6.90 -9.80 -2.48
CA ASN A 172 6.82 -8.35 -2.37
C ASN A 172 7.20 -7.62 -3.66
N ASN A 173 7.32 -8.35 -4.79
CA ASN A 173 7.68 -7.80 -6.09
C ASN A 173 7.04 -8.61 -7.23
N VAL A 174 5.74 -8.54 -7.39
CA VAL A 174 4.95 -9.39 -8.31
C VAL A 174 5.00 -8.97 -9.78
N TYR A 175 5.96 -8.18 -10.20
CA TYR A 175 6.05 -7.60 -11.55
C TYR A 175 5.98 -8.63 -12.71
N CYS A 176 6.45 -9.85 -12.49
CA CYS A 176 6.47 -10.93 -13.48
C CYS A 176 5.42 -12.02 -13.20
N GLN A 177 4.50 -11.82 -12.24
CA GLN A 177 3.54 -12.84 -11.80
C GLN A 177 2.16 -12.62 -12.43
N ASP A 178 1.97 -13.10 -13.66
CA ASP A 178 0.64 -13.17 -14.29
C ASP A 178 -0.09 -14.46 -13.87
N ASN A 179 -0.32 -14.62 -12.57
CA ASN A 179 -0.93 -15.80 -11.95
C ASN A 179 -1.55 -15.44 -10.59
N PRO A 180 -2.14 -16.40 -9.84
CA PRO A 180 -2.80 -16.14 -8.56
C PRO A 180 -1.91 -15.54 -7.45
N ILE A 181 -0.59 -15.42 -7.62
CA ILE A 181 0.28 -14.67 -6.72
C ILE A 181 0.06 -13.17 -6.92
N GLY A 182 0.04 -12.70 -8.18
CA GLY A 182 -0.12 -11.30 -8.53
C GLY A 182 -1.58 -10.85 -8.68
N TRP A 183 -2.52 -11.77 -8.87
CA TRP A 183 -3.92 -11.42 -9.08
C TRP A 183 -4.65 -11.09 -7.79
N LEU A 184 -5.62 -10.17 -7.86
CA LEU A 184 -6.56 -9.92 -6.77
C LEU A 184 -7.57 -11.06 -6.68
N ASN A 185 -7.62 -11.73 -5.52
CA ASN A 185 -8.58 -12.80 -5.28
C ASN A 185 -9.90 -12.26 -4.73
N TRP A 186 -10.80 -11.83 -5.59
CA TRP A 186 -12.11 -11.28 -5.22
C TRP A 186 -13.00 -12.23 -4.40
N ARG A 187 -12.71 -13.54 -4.39
CA ARG A 187 -13.42 -14.49 -3.51
C ARG A 187 -13.10 -14.26 -2.03
N ASN A 188 -12.00 -13.58 -1.73
CA ASN A 188 -11.66 -13.22 -0.36
C ASN A 188 -12.65 -12.20 0.23
N LEU A 189 -13.29 -11.38 -0.58
CA LEU A 189 -14.32 -10.44 -0.12
C LEU A 189 -15.43 -11.15 0.68
N LEU A 190 -15.85 -12.34 0.24
CA LEU A 190 -16.85 -13.15 0.96
C LEU A 190 -16.30 -13.81 2.22
N LYS A 191 -15.01 -14.14 2.25
CA LYS A 191 -14.36 -14.82 3.39
C LYS A 191 -13.93 -13.84 4.47
N GLU A 192 -13.47 -12.67 4.06
CA GLU A 192 -12.92 -11.61 4.92
C GLU A 192 -13.90 -10.43 5.02
N GLN A 193 -15.22 -10.72 4.95
CA GLN A 193 -16.28 -9.71 5.01
C GLN A 193 -16.17 -8.82 6.26
N GLU A 194 -15.73 -9.39 7.38
CA GLU A 194 -15.52 -8.68 8.63
C GLU A 194 -14.42 -7.59 8.51
N MET A 195 -13.38 -7.85 7.70
CA MET A 195 -12.33 -6.88 7.42
C MET A 195 -12.82 -5.76 6.49
N TYR A 196 -13.59 -6.13 5.49
CA TYR A 196 -14.18 -5.18 4.54
C TYR A 196 -15.22 -4.26 5.19
N GLN A 197 -15.99 -4.76 6.15
CA GLN A 197 -16.99 -3.97 6.88
C GLN A 197 -16.39 -3.04 7.95
N PHE A 198 -15.21 -3.36 8.42
CA PHE A 198 -14.47 -2.52 9.39
C PHE A 198 -14.01 -1.22 8.75
#